data_da070c61b757bcf5d4feb10e8dda07b5
#
_entry.id   da070c61b757bcf5d4feb10e8dda07b5
#
_cell.length_a   1.000
_cell.length_b   1.000
_cell.length_c   1.000
_cell.angle_alpha   90.00
_cell.angle_beta   90.00
_cell.angle_gamma   90.00
#
_symmetry.space_group_name_H-M   'P 1'
#
loop_
_entity.id
_entity.type
_entity.pdbx_description
1 polymer ?
#
loop_
_entity_poly.entity_id
_entity_poly.type
_entity_poly.pdbx_seq_one_letter_code
_entity_poly.pdbx_strand_id
1 'polypeptide(L)'
;MDQAQTSDDAPLLTHSTPQSEQTTLLAQQKPLVTIVHASVGSGHKAAANAIAQAFDLIRGTNGIPEDIEIEVLDILDFGRIKFDGNKTAASFTGATRPIYDLTWRYTLTGHLLWGGGTAWSRIMFPAFNEYIRSRRPIAVVATHITA
;
A
#
# COMPACT_ATOMS: atom_id res chain seq x y z
N MET A 1 43.98 -16.31 -55.83
CA MET A 1 43.69 -15.10 -55.02
C MET A 1 42.43 -15.36 -54.23
N ASP A 2 42.66 -15.86 -53.07
CA ASP A 2 41.62 -16.28 -52.11
C ASP A 2 41.08 -15.08 -51.37
N GLN A 3 39.76 -14.96 -51.32
CA GLN A 3 39.07 -14.05 -50.44
C GLN A 3 38.47 -14.86 -49.27
N ALA A 4 39.05 -14.66 -48.11
CA ALA A 4 38.54 -15.19 -46.87
C ALA A 4 37.34 -14.36 -46.40
N GLN A 5 36.16 -14.99 -46.33
CA GLN A 5 34.98 -14.51 -45.70
C GLN A 5 35.03 -14.87 -44.20
N THR A 6 35.23 -13.89 -43.34
CA THR A 6 35.06 -14.06 -41.89
C THR A 6 33.60 -13.73 -41.53
N SER A 7 32.82 -14.76 -41.23
CA SER A 7 31.51 -14.64 -40.62
C SER A 7 31.67 -14.51 -39.10
N ASP A 8 31.42 -13.31 -38.58
CA ASP A 8 31.25 -13.04 -37.15
C ASP A 8 29.80 -13.36 -36.76
N ASP A 9 29.55 -14.62 -36.44
CA ASP A 9 28.30 -15.05 -35.76
C ASP A 9 28.51 -14.96 -34.26
N ALA A 10 28.22 -13.81 -33.66
CA ALA A 10 28.08 -13.67 -32.24
C ALA A 10 26.67 -14.16 -31.81
N PRO A 11 26.54 -15.14 -30.90
CA PRO A 11 25.24 -15.58 -30.41
C PRO A 11 24.61 -14.51 -29.52
N LEU A 12 23.47 -13.97 -30.01
CA LEU A 12 22.56 -13.16 -29.20
C LEU A 12 22.03 -14.00 -28.00
N LEU A 13 22.63 -13.82 -26.83
CA LEU A 13 22.10 -14.34 -25.59
C LEU A 13 20.80 -13.58 -25.24
N THR A 14 19.69 -14.06 -25.78
CA THR A 14 18.36 -13.69 -25.30
C THR A 14 18.14 -14.31 -23.94
N HIS A 15 18.40 -13.54 -22.87
CA HIS A 15 17.97 -13.86 -21.51
C HIS A 15 16.45 -13.68 -21.43
N SER A 16 15.71 -14.62 -21.99
CA SER A 16 14.29 -14.81 -21.64
C SER A 16 14.24 -15.55 -20.32
N THR A 17 14.07 -14.81 -19.24
CA THR A 17 13.69 -15.39 -17.94
C THR A 17 12.40 -16.20 -18.15
N PRO A 18 12.39 -17.51 -17.88
CA PRO A 18 11.22 -18.34 -18.18
C PRO A 18 10.00 -17.83 -17.40
N GLN A 19 8.93 -17.47 -18.11
CA GLN A 19 7.64 -17.09 -17.52
C GLN A 19 7.11 -18.13 -16.52
N SER A 20 7.52 -19.38 -16.67
CA SER A 20 7.19 -20.50 -15.77
C SER A 20 7.75 -20.33 -14.35
N GLU A 21 8.96 -19.79 -14.17
CA GLU A 21 9.53 -19.56 -12.83
C GLU A 21 8.80 -18.43 -12.10
N GLN A 22 8.44 -17.37 -12.79
CA GLN A 22 7.68 -16.27 -12.19
C GLN A 22 6.29 -16.72 -11.77
N THR A 23 5.63 -17.55 -12.55
CA THR A 23 4.30 -18.11 -12.22
C THR A 23 4.39 -19.04 -11.01
N THR A 24 5.45 -19.84 -10.89
CA THR A 24 5.67 -20.74 -9.75
C THR A 24 5.96 -19.98 -8.46
N LEU A 25 6.75 -18.91 -8.53
CA LEU A 25 7.06 -18.05 -7.37
C LEU A 25 5.82 -17.29 -6.87
N LEU A 26 4.95 -16.84 -7.77
CA LEU A 26 3.69 -16.20 -7.41
C LEU A 26 2.69 -17.18 -6.78
N ALA A 27 2.69 -18.44 -7.20
CA ALA A 27 1.83 -19.49 -6.65
C ALA A 27 2.24 -19.93 -5.23
N GLN A 28 3.45 -19.60 -4.76
CA GLN A 28 3.94 -19.92 -3.42
C GLN A 28 3.74 -18.79 -2.39
N GLN A 29 3.33 -17.59 -2.83
CA GLN A 29 3.06 -16.51 -1.90
C GLN A 29 1.69 -16.72 -1.26
N LYS A 30 1.66 -16.74 0.07
CA LYS A 30 0.40 -16.75 0.82
C LYS A 30 -0.42 -15.50 0.47
N PRO A 31 -1.74 -15.62 0.35
CA PRO A 31 -2.59 -14.47 0.13
C PRO A 31 -2.47 -13.49 1.30
N LEU A 32 -2.10 -12.25 1.00
CA LEU A 32 -1.85 -11.20 1.99
C LEU A 32 -2.95 -10.15 1.96
N VAL A 33 -3.51 -9.83 3.12
CA VAL A 33 -4.37 -8.67 3.34
C VAL A 33 -3.63 -7.65 4.19
N THR A 34 -3.46 -6.44 3.68
CA THR A 34 -2.82 -5.34 4.39
C THR A 34 -3.87 -4.38 4.92
N ILE A 35 -3.91 -4.20 6.24
CA ILE A 35 -4.79 -3.25 6.92
C ILE A 35 -3.95 -2.03 7.30
N VAL A 36 -4.33 -0.86 6.79
CA VAL A 36 -3.56 0.37 6.96
C VAL A 36 -4.31 1.34 7.85
N HIS A 37 -3.61 1.87 8.85
CA HIS A 37 -4.11 2.94 9.70
C HIS A 37 -3.11 4.10 9.74
N ALA A 38 -3.54 5.23 10.31
CA ALA A 38 -2.66 6.32 10.70
C ALA A 38 -2.79 6.52 12.22
N SER A 39 -1.67 6.57 12.94
CA SER A 39 -1.64 6.81 14.40
C SER A 39 -1.91 8.28 14.73
N VAL A 40 -2.99 8.83 14.16
CA VAL A 40 -3.54 10.15 14.49
C VAL A 40 -4.73 9.91 15.43
N GLY A 41 -4.44 9.73 16.71
CA GLY A 41 -5.42 9.28 17.70
C GLY A 41 -5.55 7.74 17.77
N SER A 42 -6.25 7.25 18.79
CA SER A 42 -6.35 5.80 19.06
C SER A 42 -7.42 5.07 18.22
N GLY A 43 -8.38 5.80 17.66
CA GLY A 43 -9.56 5.22 17.01
C GLY A 43 -9.21 4.41 15.76
N HIS A 44 -8.36 4.94 14.89
CA HIS A 44 -7.98 4.28 13.63
C HIS A 44 -7.19 2.99 13.86
N LYS A 45 -6.28 3.00 14.85
CA LYS A 45 -5.53 1.81 15.26
C LYS A 45 -6.47 0.75 15.86
N ALA A 46 -7.40 1.17 16.72
CA ALA A 46 -8.38 0.25 17.32
C ALA A 46 -9.26 -0.39 16.23
N ALA A 47 -9.73 0.39 15.25
CA ALA A 47 -10.49 -0.12 14.12
C ALA A 47 -9.68 -1.12 13.27
N ALA A 48 -8.41 -0.81 12.95
CA ALA A 48 -7.54 -1.70 12.20
C ALA A 48 -7.33 -3.04 12.92
N ASN A 49 -7.09 -3.01 14.23
CA ASN A 49 -6.93 -4.21 15.03
C ASN A 49 -8.24 -5.03 15.12
N ALA A 50 -9.39 -4.37 15.22
CA ALA A 50 -10.69 -5.06 15.24
C ALA A 50 -10.96 -5.76 13.90
N ILE A 51 -10.60 -5.14 12.77
CA ILE A 51 -10.71 -5.75 11.45
C ILE A 51 -9.77 -6.97 11.35
N ALA A 52 -8.51 -6.85 11.80
CA ALA A 52 -7.58 -7.98 11.82
C ALA A 52 -8.12 -9.16 12.63
N GLN A 53 -8.65 -8.91 13.81
CA GLN A 53 -9.27 -9.93 14.65
C GLN A 53 -10.49 -10.56 13.98
N ALA A 54 -11.31 -9.78 13.27
CA ALA A 54 -12.45 -10.30 12.53
C ALA A 54 -12.00 -11.26 11.41
N PHE A 55 -10.92 -10.94 10.69
CA PHE A 55 -10.34 -11.86 9.71
C PHE A 55 -9.85 -13.15 10.35
N ASP A 56 -9.20 -13.08 11.52
CA ASP A 56 -8.74 -14.26 12.24
C ASP A 56 -9.90 -15.20 12.64
N LEU A 57 -11.06 -14.64 12.98
CA LEU A 57 -12.26 -15.42 13.34
C LEU A 57 -12.90 -16.13 12.13
N ILE A 58 -12.73 -15.61 10.92
CA ILE A 58 -13.36 -16.13 9.71
C ILE A 58 -12.39 -16.89 8.81
N ARG A 59 -11.14 -17.11 9.21
CA ARG A 59 -10.17 -17.94 8.51
C ARG A 59 -10.75 -19.34 8.23
N GLY A 60 -10.53 -19.84 7.01
CA GLY A 60 -11.05 -21.14 6.59
C GLY A 60 -12.56 -21.19 6.37
N THR A 61 -13.27 -20.05 6.48
CA THR A 61 -14.73 -19.98 6.26
C THR A 61 -15.06 -19.04 5.11
N ASN A 62 -16.25 -19.18 4.52
CA ASN A 62 -16.77 -18.27 3.49
C ASN A 62 -15.81 -18.02 2.30
N GLY A 63 -14.98 -19.00 1.95
CA GLY A 63 -14.01 -18.84 0.86
C GLY A 63 -12.74 -18.07 1.21
N ILE A 64 -12.53 -17.73 2.49
CA ILE A 64 -11.29 -17.11 2.98
C ILE A 64 -10.28 -18.23 3.24
N PRO A 65 -9.08 -18.21 2.61
CA PRO A 65 -8.06 -19.21 2.84
C PRO A 65 -7.65 -19.30 4.32
N GLU A 66 -7.37 -20.50 4.82
CA GLU A 66 -6.89 -20.68 6.20
C GLU A 66 -5.48 -20.08 6.39
N ASP A 67 -4.66 -20.13 5.34
CA ASP A 67 -3.29 -19.65 5.34
C ASP A 67 -3.14 -18.16 4.97
N ILE A 68 -4.25 -17.41 4.91
CA ILE A 68 -4.22 -15.98 4.65
C ILE A 68 -3.34 -15.24 5.67
N GLU A 69 -2.41 -14.43 5.18
CA GLU A 69 -1.60 -13.53 6.00
C GLU A 69 -2.33 -12.20 6.18
N ILE A 70 -2.38 -11.71 7.41
CA ILE A 70 -3.00 -10.42 7.75
C ILE A 70 -1.95 -9.58 8.45
N GLU A 71 -1.66 -8.41 7.89
CA GLU A 71 -0.76 -7.45 8.49
C GLU A 71 -1.45 -6.13 8.78
N VAL A 72 -1.07 -5.47 9.88
CA VAL A 72 -1.56 -4.16 10.26
C VAL A 72 -0.40 -3.18 10.22
N LEU A 73 -0.51 -2.14 9.40
CA LEU A 73 0.55 -1.17 9.16
C LEU A 73 0.11 0.24 9.54
N ASP A 74 1.04 0.99 10.12
CA ASP A 74 0.88 2.43 10.29
C ASP A 74 1.49 3.16 9.10
N ILE A 75 0.68 3.89 8.33
CA ILE A 75 1.18 4.62 7.16
C ILE A 75 2.20 5.69 7.54
N LEU A 76 2.15 6.20 8.77
CA LEU A 76 3.10 7.22 9.24
C LEU A 76 4.53 6.70 9.38
N ASP A 77 4.71 5.38 9.54
CA ASP A 77 6.04 4.74 9.58
C ASP A 77 6.75 4.82 8.21
N PHE A 78 5.99 4.93 7.13
CA PHE A 78 6.48 5.06 5.76
C PHE A 78 6.66 6.53 5.32
N GLY A 79 6.32 7.48 6.18
CA GLY A 79 6.40 8.91 5.87
C GLY A 79 7.84 9.40 5.68
N ARG A 80 8.05 10.29 4.71
CA ARG A 80 9.30 11.03 4.56
C ARG A 80 9.61 11.90 5.79
N ILE A 81 8.55 12.38 6.43
CA ILE A 81 8.63 13.20 7.66
C ILE A 81 8.11 12.31 8.79
N LYS A 82 8.92 12.16 9.83
CA LYS A 82 8.49 11.43 11.03
C LYS A 82 7.52 12.29 11.82
N PHE A 83 6.27 11.88 11.88
CA PHE A 83 5.24 12.53 12.67
C PHE A 83 5.17 11.88 14.06
N ASP A 84 5.20 12.70 15.09
CA ASP A 84 4.78 12.26 16.44
C ASP A 84 3.25 12.29 16.49
N GLY A 85 2.62 11.12 16.36
CA GLY A 85 1.16 11.00 16.23
C GLY A 85 0.37 11.70 17.33
N ASN A 86 0.89 11.71 18.58
CA ASN A 86 0.20 12.34 19.70
C ASN A 86 0.28 13.88 19.64
N LYS A 87 1.44 14.43 19.29
CA LYS A 87 1.62 15.88 19.13
C LYS A 87 0.91 16.41 17.89
N THR A 88 0.94 15.61 16.81
CA THR A 88 0.29 15.97 15.56
C THR A 88 -1.23 15.96 15.70
N ALA A 89 -1.82 14.99 16.40
CA ALA A 89 -3.26 14.95 16.65
C ALA A 89 -3.75 16.19 17.41
N ALA A 90 -3.04 16.61 18.45
CA ALA A 90 -3.39 17.80 19.24
C ALA A 90 -3.29 19.09 18.42
N SER A 91 -2.24 19.22 17.59
CA SER A 91 -2.03 20.41 16.74
C SER A 91 -3.00 20.44 15.55
N PHE A 92 -3.33 19.26 15.00
CA PHE A 92 -4.21 19.15 13.84
C PHE A 92 -5.66 19.47 14.18
N THR A 93 -6.12 19.12 15.38
CA THR A 93 -7.54 19.32 15.77
C THR A 93 -7.92 20.81 15.82
N GLY A 94 -6.99 21.69 16.21
CA GLY A 94 -7.25 23.14 16.27
C GLY A 94 -7.16 23.83 14.91
N ALA A 95 -6.12 23.54 14.14
CA ALA A 95 -5.83 24.26 12.89
C ALA A 95 -6.63 23.72 11.68
N THR A 96 -7.02 22.43 11.69
CA THR A 96 -7.68 21.80 10.54
C THR A 96 -9.19 21.70 10.66
N ARG A 97 -9.76 21.98 11.84
CA ARG A 97 -11.20 21.96 12.06
C ARG A 97 -11.96 22.81 11.05
N PRO A 98 -11.56 24.04 10.72
CA PRO A 98 -12.25 24.84 9.70
C PRO A 98 -12.19 24.22 8.30
N ILE A 99 -11.05 23.58 7.95
CA ILE A 99 -10.84 22.90 6.67
C ILE A 99 -11.73 21.66 6.60
N TYR A 100 -11.79 20.90 7.69
CA TYR A 100 -12.64 19.72 7.82
C TYR A 100 -14.12 20.09 7.66
N ASP A 101 -14.58 21.11 8.39
CA ASP A 101 -15.96 21.61 8.28
C ASP A 101 -16.29 22.10 6.87
N LEU A 102 -15.34 22.75 6.18
CA LEU A 102 -15.47 23.20 4.80
C LEU A 102 -15.59 22.03 3.83
N THR A 103 -14.84 20.95 4.07
CA THR A 103 -14.85 19.72 3.24
C THR A 103 -16.22 19.04 3.26
N TRP A 104 -16.84 18.97 4.45
CA TRP A 104 -18.17 18.36 4.60
C TRP A 104 -19.29 19.25 4.13
N ARG A 105 -19.10 20.56 4.14
CA ARG A 105 -20.13 21.52 3.76
C ARG A 105 -20.26 21.73 2.24
N TYR A 106 -19.17 21.50 1.50
CA TYR A 106 -19.12 21.74 0.06
C TYR A 106 -18.56 20.54 -0.69
N THR A 107 -19.38 19.88 -1.48
CA THR A 107 -19.01 18.69 -2.26
C THR A 107 -17.82 18.94 -3.20
N LEU A 108 -17.76 20.13 -3.82
CA LEU A 108 -16.64 20.51 -4.71
C LEU A 108 -15.31 20.57 -3.98
N THR A 109 -15.30 21.15 -2.77
CA THR A 109 -14.11 21.24 -1.92
C THR A 109 -13.66 19.85 -1.49
N GLY A 110 -14.61 18.95 -1.19
CA GLY A 110 -14.35 17.55 -0.90
C GLY A 110 -13.63 16.85 -2.05
N HIS A 111 -14.09 17.00 -3.28
CA HIS A 111 -13.46 16.39 -4.47
C HIS A 111 -12.07 16.96 -4.75
N LEU A 112 -11.86 18.27 -4.60
CA LEU A 112 -10.55 18.91 -4.77
C LEU A 112 -9.54 18.43 -3.71
N LEU A 113 -9.97 18.35 -2.45
CA LEU A 113 -9.14 17.85 -1.35
C LEU A 113 -8.84 16.36 -1.49
N TRP A 114 -9.82 15.57 -1.96
CA TRP A 114 -9.60 14.14 -2.23
C TRP A 114 -8.58 13.93 -3.35
N GLY A 115 -8.72 14.62 -4.48
CA GLY A 115 -7.74 14.57 -5.58
C GLY A 115 -6.35 15.04 -5.16
N GLY A 116 -6.30 16.15 -4.40
CA GLY A 116 -5.06 16.67 -3.80
C GLY A 116 -4.46 15.72 -2.77
N GLY A 117 -5.29 15.06 -1.96
CA GLY A 117 -4.87 14.07 -0.97
C GLY A 117 -4.20 12.85 -1.62
N THR A 118 -4.72 12.39 -2.75
CA THR A 118 -4.10 11.27 -3.49
C THR A 118 -2.72 11.63 -4.05
N ALA A 119 -2.57 12.84 -4.60
CA ALA A 119 -1.26 13.33 -5.06
C ALA A 119 -0.29 13.53 -3.88
N TRP A 120 -0.78 14.09 -2.78
CA TRP A 120 -0.03 14.30 -1.55
C TRP A 120 0.47 12.98 -0.96
N SER A 121 -0.39 11.96 -0.88
CA SER A 121 0.00 10.66 -0.34
C SER A 121 1.11 10.00 -1.15
N ARG A 122 1.10 10.13 -2.48
CA ARG A 122 2.18 9.64 -3.36
C ARG A 122 3.52 10.32 -3.11
N ILE A 123 3.50 11.61 -2.78
CA ILE A 123 4.70 12.40 -2.49
C ILE A 123 5.22 12.11 -1.08
N MET A 124 4.32 12.01 -0.11
CA MET A 124 4.67 11.88 1.31
C MET A 124 5.03 10.45 1.71
N PHE A 125 4.42 9.44 1.06
CA PHE A 125 4.58 8.03 1.40
C PHE A 125 5.10 7.17 0.23
N PRO A 126 6.22 7.55 -0.44
CA PRO A 126 6.74 6.78 -1.56
C PRO A 126 7.18 5.37 -1.15
N ALA A 127 7.71 5.21 0.07
CA ALA A 127 8.11 3.94 0.63
C ALA A 127 6.91 2.98 0.83
N PHE A 128 5.72 3.51 1.16
CA PHE A 128 4.49 2.73 1.24
C PHE A 128 4.07 2.22 -0.15
N ASN A 129 4.13 3.05 -1.17
CA ASN A 129 3.83 2.63 -2.53
C ASN A 129 4.76 1.51 -3.02
N GLU A 130 6.06 1.62 -2.69
CA GLU A 130 7.04 0.57 -3.00
C GLU A 130 6.75 -0.71 -2.24
N TYR A 131 6.43 -0.60 -0.95
CA TYR A 131 6.04 -1.72 -0.11
C TYR A 131 4.85 -2.48 -0.71
N ILE A 132 3.74 -1.79 -1.04
CA ILE A 132 2.56 -2.42 -1.64
C ILE A 132 2.88 -3.08 -2.97
N ARG A 133 3.70 -2.46 -3.81
CA ARG A 133 4.14 -3.05 -5.09
C ARG A 133 4.97 -4.31 -4.91
N SER A 134 5.84 -4.35 -3.90
CA SER A 134 6.71 -5.50 -3.62
C SER A 134 5.95 -6.66 -2.98
N ARG A 135 5.07 -6.36 -2.01
CA ARG A 135 4.31 -7.38 -1.27
C ARG A 135 3.09 -7.90 -2.03
N ARG A 136 2.54 -7.10 -2.95
CA ARG A 136 1.38 -7.46 -3.79
C ARG A 136 0.21 -8.03 -3.00
N PRO A 137 -0.30 -7.33 -1.97
CA PRO A 137 -1.43 -7.82 -1.21
C PRO A 137 -2.65 -8.01 -2.13
N ILE A 138 -3.48 -9.03 -1.85
CA ILE A 138 -4.73 -9.27 -2.57
C ILE A 138 -5.80 -8.23 -2.23
N ALA A 139 -5.68 -7.61 -1.05
CA ALA A 139 -6.53 -6.51 -0.62
C ALA A 139 -5.77 -5.55 0.30
N VAL A 140 -6.11 -4.27 0.20
CA VAL A 140 -5.67 -3.21 1.12
C VAL A 140 -6.92 -2.60 1.74
N VAL A 141 -7.00 -2.63 3.07
CA VAL A 141 -8.10 -2.05 3.85
C VAL A 141 -7.58 -0.82 4.59
N ALA A 142 -8.10 0.35 4.28
CA ALA A 142 -7.71 1.59 4.96
C ALA A 142 -8.76 1.98 6.02
N THR A 143 -8.32 2.25 7.24
CA THR A 143 -9.18 2.78 8.31
C THR A 143 -9.13 4.30 8.40
N HIS A 144 -8.34 4.93 7.54
CA HIS A 144 -8.23 6.38 7.44
C HIS A 144 -8.31 6.83 5.98
N ILE A 145 -8.97 7.96 5.74
CA ILE A 145 -9.25 8.51 4.40
C ILE A 145 -8.00 8.90 3.60
N THR A 146 -6.86 9.06 4.26
CA THR A 146 -5.59 9.45 3.64
C THR A 146 -4.63 8.27 3.42
N ALA A 147 -5.05 7.05 3.74
CA ALA A 147 -4.26 5.84 3.55
C ALA A 147 -4.44 5.23 2.15
#